data_f92a926913e37694301751a1c3c6cdb9
#
_entry.id   f92a926913e37694301751a1c3c6cdb9
#
_cell.length_a   1.000
_cell.length_b   1.000
_cell.length_c   1.000
_cell.angle_alpha   90.00
_cell.angle_beta   90.00
_cell.angle_gamma   90.00
#
_symmetry.space_group_name_H-M   'P 1'
#
loop_
_entity.id
_entity.type
_entity.pdbx_description
1 polymer ?
#
loop_
_entity_poly.entity_id
_entity_poly.type
_entity_poly.pdbx_seq_one_letter_code
_entity_poly.pdbx_strand_id
1 'polypeptide(L)'
;MKKITDNELLDIITKSTLEIHGPMWLENIQYNEKKYGFNDTLNGIKIKSSKTLVIAAGPTFKKVFGKNFQEIMKKRNEITIVACDGALSMLTEINCIPDYVVSVDGDPIIANFYKKSKKILRGVTVILATSINPNVVKECIDAGAKIKWVQPFFRNNSEEEFFRDGITSIKMGGNVGTASYILTAFALKGNPIGLMGIEFAWSDDTPYSDTQYYNQLMKSFDKNQEKVEEQFIHVNNPRNGNVYIADPVYYAYFLMLKEIWSELPSEIKDNTYNLTSEGILNIADLKYIHIKKFLELEQK
;
A
#
# COMPACT_ATOMS: atom_id res chain seq x y z
N MET A 1 30.71 10.54 6.97
CA MET A 1 29.54 11.36 6.55
C MET A 1 28.63 11.61 7.75
N LYS A 2 27.97 12.78 7.85
CA LYS A 2 26.96 13.04 8.90
C LYS A 2 25.77 12.10 8.65
N LYS A 3 25.38 11.32 9.64
CA LYS A 3 24.25 10.40 9.54
C LYS A 3 22.97 11.24 9.40
N ILE A 4 22.23 11.05 8.31
CA ILE A 4 20.95 11.73 8.04
C ILE A 4 19.95 11.29 9.11
N THR A 5 19.21 12.24 9.70
CA THR A 5 18.13 11.92 10.65
C THR A 5 16.88 11.42 9.93
N ASP A 6 15.98 10.72 10.67
CA ASP A 6 14.71 10.24 10.11
C ASP A 6 13.88 11.38 9.50
N ASN A 7 13.84 12.56 10.14
CA ASN A 7 13.11 13.72 9.63
C ASN A 7 13.75 14.30 8.35
N GLU A 8 15.09 14.42 8.30
CA GLU A 8 15.79 14.85 7.09
C GLU A 8 15.54 13.87 5.93
N LEU A 9 15.51 12.57 6.20
CA LEU A 9 15.19 11.55 5.18
C LEU A 9 13.76 11.71 4.66
N LEU A 10 12.78 11.88 5.54
CA LEU A 10 11.38 12.10 5.15
C LEU A 10 11.21 13.33 4.28
N ASP A 11 11.86 14.45 4.64
CA ASP A 11 11.78 15.69 3.86
C ASP A 11 12.41 15.52 2.47
N ILE A 12 13.57 14.86 2.38
CA ILE A 12 14.25 14.59 1.11
C ILE A 12 13.36 13.71 0.21
N ILE A 13 12.85 12.60 0.73
CA ILE A 13 12.02 11.66 -0.06
C ILE A 13 10.72 12.33 -0.49
N THR A 14 10.04 13.04 0.40
CA THR A 14 8.78 13.74 0.06
C THR A 14 8.99 14.77 -1.04
N LYS A 15 10.03 15.62 -0.89
CA LYS A 15 10.33 16.67 -1.86
C LYS A 15 10.73 16.08 -3.22
N SER A 16 11.65 15.10 -3.24
CA SER A 16 12.10 14.49 -4.49
C SER A 16 10.97 13.73 -5.20
N THR A 17 10.09 13.07 -4.45
CA THR A 17 8.91 12.39 -5.03
C THR A 17 8.00 13.37 -5.76
N LEU A 18 7.72 14.53 -5.14
CA LEU A 18 6.86 15.54 -5.75
C LEU A 18 7.54 16.20 -6.96
N GLU A 19 8.82 16.53 -6.87
CA GLU A 19 9.58 17.09 -7.99
C GLU A 19 9.64 16.14 -9.20
N ILE A 20 9.80 14.84 -8.96
CA ILE A 20 9.95 13.84 -10.03
C ILE A 20 8.59 13.45 -10.62
N HIS A 21 7.58 13.23 -9.78
CA HIS A 21 6.31 12.64 -10.19
C HIS A 21 5.16 13.65 -10.29
N GLY A 22 5.27 14.81 -9.64
CA GLY A 22 4.21 15.83 -9.60
C GLY A 22 3.68 16.24 -10.97
N PRO A 23 4.52 16.57 -11.96
CA PRO A 23 4.05 16.92 -13.31
C PRO A 23 3.21 15.81 -13.95
N MET A 24 3.67 14.56 -13.87
CA MET A 24 2.93 13.40 -14.38
C MET A 24 1.59 13.21 -13.64
N TRP A 25 1.58 13.37 -12.33
CA TRP A 25 0.34 13.26 -11.55
C TRP A 25 -0.68 14.31 -11.94
N LEU A 26 -0.25 15.55 -12.16
CA LEU A 26 -1.13 16.63 -12.60
C LEU A 26 -1.72 16.35 -13.99
N GLU A 27 -0.90 15.89 -14.93
CA GLU A 27 -1.37 15.47 -16.26
C GLU A 27 -2.40 14.34 -16.17
N ASN A 28 -2.14 13.33 -15.33
CA ASN A 28 -3.06 12.23 -15.10
C ASN A 28 -4.40 12.73 -14.52
N ILE A 29 -4.36 13.63 -13.51
CA ILE A 29 -5.57 14.21 -12.90
C ILE A 29 -6.40 14.92 -13.96
N GLN A 30 -5.80 15.80 -14.73
CA GLN A 30 -6.48 16.56 -15.78
C GLN A 30 -7.11 15.64 -16.85
N TYR A 31 -6.37 14.61 -17.27
CA TYR A 31 -6.88 13.64 -18.22
C TYR A 31 -8.04 12.82 -17.67
N ASN A 32 -7.89 12.29 -16.45
CA ASN A 32 -8.92 11.47 -15.80
C ASN A 32 -10.19 12.26 -15.54
N GLU A 33 -10.04 13.50 -15.06
CA GLU A 33 -11.17 14.41 -14.85
C GLU A 33 -11.94 14.67 -16.14
N LYS A 34 -11.25 15.04 -17.21
CA LYS A 34 -11.85 15.34 -18.52
C LYS A 34 -12.54 14.13 -19.14
N LYS A 35 -11.95 12.95 -19.01
CA LYS A 35 -12.41 11.75 -19.73
C LYS A 35 -13.41 10.91 -18.94
N TYR A 36 -13.20 10.78 -17.64
CA TYR A 36 -13.99 9.85 -16.80
C TYR A 36 -14.84 10.58 -15.77
N GLY A 37 -14.45 11.80 -15.40
CA GLY A 37 -15.03 12.52 -14.26
C GLY A 37 -14.69 11.85 -12.93
N PHE A 38 -14.97 12.53 -11.82
CA PHE A 38 -14.74 12.00 -10.46
C PHE A 38 -16.05 11.92 -9.66
N ASN A 39 -17.15 11.55 -10.34
CA ASN A 39 -18.50 11.56 -9.75
C ASN A 39 -18.73 10.42 -8.77
N ASP A 40 -18.05 9.28 -8.95
CA ASP A 40 -18.24 8.08 -8.12
C ASP A 40 -17.16 8.01 -7.01
N THR A 41 -17.45 8.64 -5.89
CA THR A 41 -16.56 8.74 -4.73
C THR A 41 -16.84 7.62 -3.71
N LEU A 42 -16.20 7.68 -2.54
CA LEU A 42 -16.39 6.69 -1.47
C LEU A 42 -17.72 6.82 -0.72
N ASN A 43 -18.53 7.82 -1.03
CA ASN A 43 -19.80 8.02 -0.36
C ASN A 43 -20.72 6.80 -0.49
N GLY A 44 -21.23 6.31 0.66
CA GLY A 44 -22.13 5.16 0.67
C GLY A 44 -21.49 3.81 0.37
N ILE A 45 -20.15 3.72 0.35
CA ILE A 45 -19.43 2.45 0.22
C ILE A 45 -19.77 1.54 1.40
N LYS A 46 -20.11 0.27 1.12
CA LYS A 46 -20.45 -0.72 2.12
C LYS A 46 -19.56 -1.94 1.95
N ILE A 47 -18.96 -2.41 3.05
CA ILE A 47 -18.23 -3.67 3.08
C ILE A 47 -19.18 -4.83 3.44
N LYS A 48 -18.83 -6.02 2.98
CA LYS A 48 -19.60 -7.24 3.24
C LYS A 48 -19.40 -7.75 4.68
N SER A 49 -18.21 -7.51 5.25
CA SER A 49 -17.83 -7.91 6.61
C SER A 49 -16.89 -6.86 7.18
N SER A 50 -17.05 -6.51 8.45
CA SER A 50 -16.15 -5.58 9.15
C SER A 50 -14.74 -6.17 9.33
N LYS A 51 -14.63 -7.49 9.56
CA LYS A 51 -13.31 -8.18 9.61
C LYS A 51 -12.63 -8.08 8.26
N THR A 52 -11.51 -7.37 8.20
CA THR A 52 -10.86 -7.02 6.93
C THR A 52 -9.41 -7.46 6.88
N LEU A 53 -9.00 -8.09 5.78
CA LEU A 53 -7.61 -8.36 5.44
C LEU A 53 -7.13 -7.31 4.43
N VAL A 54 -6.13 -6.53 4.81
CA VAL A 54 -5.38 -5.64 3.91
C VAL A 54 -4.17 -6.40 3.40
N ILE A 55 -4.09 -6.58 2.09
CA ILE A 55 -3.07 -7.40 1.43
C ILE A 55 -2.22 -6.51 0.53
N ALA A 56 -0.95 -6.36 0.87
CA ALA A 56 0.05 -5.72 0.04
C ALA A 56 1.02 -6.73 -0.58
N ALA A 57 1.97 -6.25 -1.39
CA ALA A 57 2.82 -7.09 -2.23
C ALA A 57 4.15 -7.51 -1.59
N GLY A 58 4.32 -7.30 -0.29
CA GLY A 58 5.57 -7.60 0.42
C GLY A 58 5.96 -9.08 0.35
N PRO A 59 7.24 -9.41 0.63
CA PRO A 59 7.81 -10.73 0.37
C PRO A 59 7.15 -11.86 1.18
N THR A 60 6.50 -11.55 2.30
CA THR A 60 5.85 -12.59 3.13
C THR A 60 4.45 -12.99 2.65
N PHE A 61 3.87 -12.31 1.66
CA PHE A 61 2.56 -12.66 1.14
C PHE A 61 2.44 -14.15 0.81
N LYS A 62 3.37 -14.70 0.02
CA LYS A 62 3.35 -16.12 -0.34
C LYS A 62 3.50 -17.04 0.86
N LYS A 63 4.33 -16.67 1.85
CA LYS A 63 4.55 -17.45 3.06
C LYS A 63 3.31 -17.48 3.96
N VAL A 64 2.66 -16.34 4.18
CA VAL A 64 1.55 -16.23 5.13
C VAL A 64 0.22 -16.54 4.44
N PHE A 65 -0.11 -15.84 3.37
CA PHE A 65 -1.38 -16.02 2.66
C PHE A 65 -1.44 -17.38 1.96
N GLY A 66 -0.41 -17.74 1.19
CA GLY A 66 -0.37 -18.99 0.44
C GLY A 66 -0.49 -20.22 1.34
N LYS A 67 0.26 -20.27 2.44
CA LYS A 67 0.19 -21.39 3.41
C LYS A 67 -1.16 -21.52 4.12
N ASN A 68 -1.88 -20.40 4.29
CA ASN A 68 -3.16 -20.35 5.00
C ASN A 68 -4.34 -20.13 4.06
N PHE A 69 -4.12 -20.20 2.75
CA PHE A 69 -5.14 -19.88 1.74
C PHE A 69 -6.45 -20.65 1.94
N GLN A 70 -6.39 -21.96 2.18
CA GLN A 70 -7.57 -22.76 2.40
C GLN A 70 -8.36 -22.32 3.63
N GLU A 71 -7.69 -21.97 4.73
CA GLU A 71 -8.34 -21.50 5.96
C GLU A 71 -8.99 -20.13 5.73
N ILE A 72 -8.31 -19.23 5.01
CA ILE A 72 -8.86 -17.93 4.62
C ILE A 72 -10.12 -18.14 3.75
N MET A 73 -10.07 -19.05 2.78
CA MET A 73 -11.20 -19.32 1.87
C MET A 73 -12.38 -19.98 2.56
N LYS A 74 -12.18 -20.81 3.59
CA LYS A 74 -13.28 -21.30 4.45
C LYS A 74 -14.04 -20.17 5.13
N LYS A 75 -13.34 -19.07 5.47
CA LYS A 75 -13.88 -17.88 6.10
C LYS A 75 -14.19 -16.74 5.13
N ARG A 76 -14.16 -17.00 3.81
CA ARG A 76 -14.27 -15.96 2.76
C ARG A 76 -15.53 -15.10 2.88
N ASN A 77 -16.62 -15.65 3.38
CA ASN A 77 -17.89 -14.91 3.57
C ASN A 77 -17.90 -14.06 4.85
N GLU A 78 -16.98 -14.31 5.77
CA GLU A 78 -16.86 -13.62 7.05
C GLU A 78 -15.78 -12.52 7.00
N ILE A 79 -15.07 -12.36 5.88
CA ILE A 79 -13.96 -11.42 5.73
C ILE A 79 -14.13 -10.56 4.47
N THR A 80 -13.69 -9.32 4.57
CA THR A 80 -13.46 -8.42 3.43
C THR A 80 -11.98 -8.45 3.07
N ILE A 81 -11.65 -8.61 1.80
CA ILE A 81 -10.27 -8.56 1.29
C ILE A 81 -10.07 -7.26 0.54
N VAL A 82 -9.15 -6.43 1.04
CA VAL A 82 -8.68 -5.20 0.40
C VAL A 82 -7.25 -5.43 -0.07
N ALA A 83 -7.01 -5.42 -1.36
CA ALA A 83 -5.70 -5.65 -1.94
C ALA A 83 -5.10 -4.36 -2.52
N CYS A 84 -3.78 -4.19 -2.44
CA CYS A 84 -3.11 -3.21 -3.28
C CYS A 84 -2.91 -3.76 -4.71
N ASP A 85 -2.66 -2.88 -5.67
CA ASP A 85 -2.40 -3.23 -7.07
C ASP A 85 -1.25 -4.23 -7.25
N GLY A 86 -0.14 -4.05 -6.52
CA GLY A 86 1.00 -4.98 -6.56
C GLY A 86 0.66 -6.41 -6.13
N ALA A 87 -0.38 -6.61 -5.31
CA ALA A 87 -0.82 -7.94 -4.89
C ALA A 87 -1.68 -8.67 -5.95
N LEU A 88 -2.19 -7.94 -6.96
CA LEU A 88 -3.10 -8.50 -7.97
C LEU A 88 -2.54 -9.71 -8.72
N SER A 89 -1.27 -9.65 -9.10
CA SER A 89 -0.64 -10.77 -9.83
C SER A 89 -0.67 -12.06 -9.00
N MET A 90 -0.32 -11.98 -7.73
CA MET A 90 -0.30 -13.12 -6.80
C MET A 90 -1.70 -13.64 -6.51
N LEU A 91 -2.68 -12.75 -6.32
CA LEU A 91 -4.08 -13.14 -6.14
C LEU A 91 -4.65 -13.80 -7.40
N THR A 92 -4.21 -13.35 -8.57
CA THR A 92 -4.61 -13.94 -9.86
C THR A 92 -4.08 -15.36 -10.03
N GLU A 93 -2.82 -15.63 -9.63
CA GLU A 93 -2.21 -16.97 -9.68
C GLU A 93 -3.02 -18.00 -8.88
N ILE A 94 -3.51 -17.61 -7.70
CA ILE A 94 -4.29 -18.49 -6.82
C ILE A 94 -5.81 -18.36 -7.00
N ASN A 95 -6.26 -17.62 -8.00
CA ASN A 95 -7.67 -17.35 -8.31
C ASN A 95 -8.47 -16.79 -7.11
N CYS A 96 -7.85 -15.92 -6.31
CA CYS A 96 -8.49 -15.25 -5.19
C CYS A 96 -9.03 -13.88 -5.63
N ILE A 97 -10.35 -13.72 -5.56
CA ILE A 97 -11.02 -12.47 -5.94
C ILE A 97 -11.08 -11.55 -4.70
N PRO A 98 -10.42 -10.37 -4.71
CA PRO A 98 -10.58 -9.40 -3.63
C PRO A 98 -11.96 -8.72 -3.71
N ASP A 99 -12.41 -8.14 -2.59
CA ASP A 99 -13.61 -7.30 -2.59
C ASP A 99 -13.29 -5.87 -3.07
N TYR A 100 -12.09 -5.40 -2.71
CA TYR A 100 -11.56 -4.08 -3.07
C TYR A 100 -10.13 -4.17 -3.56
N VAL A 101 -9.80 -3.32 -4.52
CA VAL A 101 -8.41 -3.06 -4.93
C VAL A 101 -8.14 -1.57 -4.78
N VAL A 102 -6.99 -1.22 -4.19
CA VAL A 102 -6.55 0.17 -4.05
C VAL A 102 -5.35 0.39 -4.95
N SER A 103 -5.34 1.51 -5.67
CA SER A 103 -4.20 1.93 -6.51
C SER A 103 -4.02 3.43 -6.45
N VAL A 104 -2.80 3.88 -6.22
CA VAL A 104 -2.50 5.29 -5.98
C VAL A 104 -1.37 5.84 -6.85
N ASP A 105 -0.59 4.97 -7.50
CA ASP A 105 0.59 5.34 -8.25
C ASP A 105 0.26 5.75 -9.69
N GLY A 106 0.76 6.92 -10.10
CA GLY A 106 0.58 7.48 -11.45
C GLY A 106 1.46 6.84 -12.54
N ASP A 107 2.39 5.95 -12.20
CA ASP A 107 3.30 5.34 -13.17
C ASP A 107 2.55 4.41 -14.15
N PRO A 108 2.83 4.51 -15.47
CA PRO A 108 2.23 3.65 -16.49
C PRO A 108 2.41 2.15 -16.26
N ILE A 109 3.47 1.73 -15.56
CA ILE A 109 3.77 0.32 -15.27
C ILE A 109 2.66 -0.36 -14.48
N ILE A 110 1.93 0.40 -13.65
CA ILE A 110 0.85 -0.10 -12.82
C ILE A 110 -0.27 -0.75 -13.63
N ALA A 111 -0.54 -0.25 -14.84
CA ALA A 111 -1.54 -0.82 -15.74
C ALA A 111 -1.27 -2.30 -16.07
N ASN A 112 -0.01 -2.75 -16.01
CA ASN A 112 0.35 -4.13 -16.27
C ASN A 112 -0.20 -5.11 -15.22
N PHE A 113 -0.33 -4.68 -13.95
CA PHE A 113 -0.95 -5.51 -12.91
C PHE A 113 -2.42 -5.76 -13.24
N TYR A 114 -3.13 -4.72 -13.66
CA TYR A 114 -4.54 -4.80 -14.02
C TYR A 114 -4.76 -5.63 -15.28
N LYS A 115 -3.96 -5.38 -16.32
CA LYS A 115 -4.03 -6.15 -17.58
C LYS A 115 -3.89 -7.66 -17.37
N LYS A 116 -2.95 -8.07 -16.52
CA LYS A 116 -2.72 -9.49 -16.19
C LYS A 116 -3.82 -10.08 -15.29
N SER A 117 -4.57 -9.25 -14.58
CA SER A 117 -5.52 -9.66 -13.55
C SER A 117 -6.99 -9.49 -13.94
N LYS A 118 -7.30 -9.18 -15.20
CA LYS A 118 -8.66 -8.92 -15.69
C LYS A 118 -9.68 -9.97 -15.25
N LYS A 119 -9.29 -11.25 -15.23
CA LYS A 119 -10.18 -12.36 -14.89
C LYS A 119 -10.76 -12.29 -13.47
N ILE A 120 -10.04 -11.67 -12.52
CA ILE A 120 -10.48 -11.55 -11.11
C ILE A 120 -11.07 -10.18 -10.77
N LEU A 121 -11.12 -9.23 -11.71
CA LEU A 121 -11.55 -7.86 -11.46
C LEU A 121 -13.03 -7.59 -11.77
N ARG A 122 -13.71 -8.49 -12.49
CA ARG A 122 -15.11 -8.29 -12.87
C ARG A 122 -16.01 -8.12 -11.63
N GLY A 123 -16.66 -6.96 -11.53
CA GLY A 123 -17.54 -6.60 -10.41
C GLY A 123 -16.82 -6.21 -9.11
N VAL A 124 -15.48 -6.31 -9.07
CA VAL A 124 -14.65 -5.83 -7.95
C VAL A 124 -14.70 -4.31 -7.89
N THR A 125 -14.73 -3.75 -6.69
CA THR A 125 -14.62 -2.30 -6.51
C THR A 125 -13.15 -1.91 -6.46
N VAL A 126 -12.73 -1.04 -7.38
CA VAL A 126 -11.37 -0.51 -7.46
C VAL A 126 -11.37 0.94 -7.00
N ILE A 127 -10.61 1.26 -5.97
CA ILE A 127 -10.47 2.60 -5.41
C ILE A 127 -9.19 3.20 -5.99
N LEU A 128 -9.35 4.19 -6.84
CA LEU A 128 -8.26 4.83 -7.60
C LEU A 128 -7.99 6.24 -7.09
N ALA A 129 -6.71 6.58 -6.96
CA ALA A 129 -6.32 7.96 -6.78
C ALA A 129 -6.64 8.78 -8.04
N THR A 130 -7.01 10.06 -7.87
CA THR A 130 -7.25 10.97 -9.01
C THR A 130 -6.03 11.07 -9.92
N SER A 131 -4.82 10.94 -9.35
CA SER A 131 -3.52 10.96 -10.04
C SER A 131 -3.11 9.65 -10.71
N ILE A 132 -3.97 8.60 -10.64
CA ILE A 132 -3.66 7.29 -11.23
C ILE A 132 -3.40 7.39 -12.75
N ASN A 133 -2.53 6.51 -13.26
CA ASN A 133 -2.32 6.46 -14.71
C ASN A 133 -3.62 6.12 -15.45
N PRO A 134 -4.00 6.87 -16.50
CA PRO A 134 -5.23 6.66 -17.27
C PRO A 134 -5.39 5.25 -17.86
N ASN A 135 -4.28 4.55 -18.13
CA ASN A 135 -4.35 3.17 -18.61
C ASN A 135 -4.86 2.21 -17.53
N VAL A 136 -4.63 2.48 -16.25
CA VAL A 136 -5.22 1.70 -15.15
C VAL A 136 -6.74 1.81 -15.18
N VAL A 137 -7.25 3.03 -15.33
CA VAL A 137 -8.70 3.30 -15.45
C VAL A 137 -9.30 2.51 -16.62
N LYS A 138 -8.63 2.57 -17.77
CA LYS A 138 -9.03 1.82 -18.97
C LYS A 138 -9.09 0.31 -18.70
N GLU A 139 -8.04 -0.26 -18.10
CA GLU A 139 -8.00 -1.70 -17.80
C GLU A 139 -9.08 -2.11 -16.79
N CYS A 140 -9.42 -1.26 -15.82
CA CYS A 140 -10.53 -1.50 -14.89
C CYS A 140 -11.88 -1.53 -15.61
N ILE A 141 -12.15 -0.56 -16.50
CA ILE A 141 -13.38 -0.50 -17.30
C ILE A 141 -13.49 -1.74 -18.19
N ASP A 142 -12.41 -2.09 -18.91
CA ASP A 142 -12.35 -3.25 -19.80
C ASP A 142 -12.59 -4.57 -19.04
N ALA A 143 -12.18 -4.64 -17.77
CA ALA A 143 -12.41 -5.80 -16.91
C ALA A 143 -13.83 -5.86 -16.30
N GLY A 144 -14.62 -4.78 -16.41
CA GLY A 144 -15.92 -4.66 -15.76
C GLY A 144 -15.84 -4.44 -14.24
N ALA A 145 -14.78 -3.80 -13.77
CA ALA A 145 -14.64 -3.37 -12.38
C ALA A 145 -15.48 -2.11 -12.10
N LYS A 146 -15.81 -1.90 -10.83
CA LYS A 146 -16.50 -0.67 -10.35
C LYS A 146 -15.43 0.28 -9.84
N ILE A 147 -15.37 1.50 -10.39
CA ILE A 147 -14.37 2.49 -10.01
C ILE A 147 -14.94 3.43 -8.95
N LYS A 148 -14.12 3.70 -7.92
CA LYS A 148 -14.33 4.73 -6.91
C LYS A 148 -13.11 5.64 -6.87
N TRP A 149 -13.32 6.94 -6.65
CA TRP A 149 -12.25 7.92 -6.66
C TRP A 149 -11.92 8.44 -5.27
N VAL A 150 -10.61 8.62 -5.03
CA VAL A 150 -10.04 9.32 -3.89
C VAL A 150 -8.96 10.27 -4.37
N GLN A 151 -8.60 11.25 -3.57
CA GLN A 151 -7.44 12.08 -3.89
C GLN A 151 -6.36 11.98 -2.81
N PRO A 152 -5.08 11.99 -3.20
CA PRO A 152 -3.98 12.04 -2.26
C PRO A 152 -4.02 13.34 -1.45
N PHE A 153 -3.78 13.25 -0.14
CA PHE A 153 -3.50 14.40 0.69
C PHE A 153 -1.98 14.62 0.69
N PHE A 154 -1.54 15.74 0.15
CA PHE A 154 -0.15 16.17 0.18
C PHE A 154 0.12 17.01 1.43
N ARG A 155 1.33 16.90 2.00
CA ARG A 155 1.68 17.50 3.30
C ARG A 155 1.79 19.02 3.25
N ASN A 156 2.02 19.61 2.09
CA ASN A 156 2.22 21.05 1.89
C ASN A 156 1.05 21.67 1.12
N ASN A 157 0.40 22.66 1.70
CA ASN A 157 -0.77 23.36 1.14
C ASN A 157 -0.51 24.15 -0.18
N SER A 158 0.71 24.06 -0.73
CA SER A 158 1.07 24.73 -2.00
C SER A 158 0.56 24.00 -3.27
N GLU A 159 -0.27 22.95 -3.10
CA GLU A 159 -0.61 22.03 -4.18
C GLU A 159 -2.11 22.02 -4.46
N GLU A 160 -2.76 23.19 -4.38
CA GLU A 160 -4.19 23.35 -4.69
C GLU A 160 -4.57 22.80 -6.07
N GLU A 161 -3.65 22.81 -7.03
CA GLU A 161 -3.86 22.28 -8.37
C GLU A 161 -4.12 20.76 -8.44
N PHE A 162 -3.69 20.02 -7.41
CA PHE A 162 -3.94 18.57 -7.30
C PHE A 162 -5.30 18.26 -6.68
N PHE A 163 -5.96 19.22 -6.04
CA PHE A 163 -7.22 19.00 -5.36
C PHE A 163 -8.42 19.18 -6.27
N ARG A 164 -9.47 18.44 -5.97
CA ARG A 164 -10.78 18.56 -6.58
C ARG A 164 -11.86 18.53 -5.50
N ASP A 165 -12.79 19.45 -5.58
CA ASP A 165 -13.89 19.57 -4.64
C ASP A 165 -14.77 18.31 -4.65
N GLY A 166 -15.27 17.93 -3.47
CA GLY A 166 -16.19 16.81 -3.34
C GLY A 166 -15.53 15.42 -3.34
N ILE A 167 -14.21 15.32 -3.54
CA ILE A 167 -13.49 14.06 -3.49
C ILE A 167 -12.83 13.87 -2.12
N THR A 168 -12.99 12.67 -1.53
CA THR A 168 -12.37 12.35 -0.25
C THR A 168 -10.85 12.36 -0.36
N SER A 169 -10.21 13.20 0.45
CA SER A 169 -8.75 13.23 0.57
C SER A 169 -8.26 12.22 1.61
N ILE A 170 -7.18 11.52 1.30
CA ILE A 170 -6.60 10.52 2.21
C ILE A 170 -5.07 10.70 2.33
N LYS A 171 -4.55 10.44 3.55
CA LYS A 171 -3.11 10.32 3.78
C LYS A 171 -2.63 8.99 3.17
N MET A 172 -1.76 9.05 2.17
CA MET A 172 -1.29 7.86 1.44
C MET A 172 -0.11 7.16 2.14
N GLY A 173 0.64 7.84 3.00
CA GLY A 173 1.84 7.28 3.66
C GLY A 173 2.93 6.83 2.69
N GLY A 174 3.01 7.47 1.52
CA GLY A 174 4.05 7.24 0.50
C GLY A 174 3.87 5.95 -0.33
N ASN A 175 3.02 5.02 0.05
CA ASN A 175 2.85 3.76 -0.66
C ASN A 175 1.41 3.23 -0.61
N VAL A 176 1.07 2.35 -1.57
CA VAL A 176 -0.28 1.80 -1.72
C VAL A 176 -0.69 0.89 -0.57
N GLY A 177 0.24 0.21 0.09
CA GLY A 177 -0.05 -0.66 1.26
C GLY A 177 -0.59 0.16 2.43
N THR A 178 0.09 1.26 2.78
CA THR A 178 -0.37 2.20 3.81
C THR A 178 -1.68 2.87 3.41
N ALA A 179 -1.82 3.31 2.14
CA ALA A 179 -3.06 3.87 1.62
C ALA A 179 -4.24 2.90 1.76
N SER A 180 -4.03 1.62 1.43
CA SER A 180 -5.05 0.56 1.57
C SER A 180 -5.48 0.38 3.03
N TYR A 181 -4.54 0.43 3.96
CA TYR A 181 -4.84 0.37 5.40
C TYR A 181 -5.67 1.57 5.84
N ILE A 182 -5.26 2.79 5.51
CA ILE A 182 -5.97 4.02 5.91
C ILE A 182 -7.37 4.06 5.31
N LEU A 183 -7.53 3.71 4.04
CA LEU A 183 -8.84 3.57 3.41
C LEU A 183 -9.72 2.54 4.12
N THR A 184 -9.14 1.40 4.49
CA THR A 184 -9.85 0.36 5.23
C THR A 184 -10.32 0.86 6.58
N ALA A 185 -9.47 1.56 7.33
CA ALA A 185 -9.80 2.04 8.66
C ALA A 185 -10.87 3.16 8.63
N PHE A 186 -10.72 4.15 7.76
CA PHE A 186 -11.55 5.36 7.79
C PHE A 186 -12.74 5.34 6.83
N ALA A 187 -12.58 4.80 5.63
CA ALA A 187 -13.64 4.81 4.63
C ALA A 187 -14.47 3.52 4.65
N LEU A 188 -13.81 2.36 4.69
CA LEU A 188 -14.49 1.06 4.71
C LEU A 188 -14.95 0.65 6.12
N LYS A 189 -14.40 1.27 7.19
CA LYS A 189 -14.73 0.96 8.59
C LYS A 189 -14.44 -0.51 8.95
N GLY A 190 -13.32 -1.04 8.43
CA GLY A 190 -12.86 -2.39 8.79
C GLY A 190 -12.60 -2.53 10.29
N ASN A 191 -13.06 -3.62 10.90
CA ASN A 191 -12.87 -3.90 12.33
C ASN A 191 -13.18 -5.38 12.64
N PRO A 192 -12.20 -6.23 13.02
CA PRO A 192 -10.77 -5.93 13.09
C PRO A 192 -10.09 -5.86 11.73
N ILE A 193 -8.89 -5.23 11.67
CA ILE A 193 -8.07 -5.10 10.47
C ILE A 193 -6.80 -5.95 10.63
N GLY A 194 -6.54 -6.84 9.69
CA GLY A 194 -5.29 -7.60 9.59
C GLY A 194 -4.41 -7.09 8.44
N LEU A 195 -3.16 -6.75 8.74
CA LEU A 195 -2.18 -6.26 7.76
C LEU A 195 -1.27 -7.40 7.32
N MET A 196 -1.11 -7.58 6.01
CA MET A 196 -0.30 -8.62 5.39
C MET A 196 0.47 -8.07 4.19
N GLY A 197 1.74 -8.41 4.07
CA GLY A 197 2.58 -7.96 2.95
C GLY A 197 3.04 -6.50 3.08
N ILE A 198 3.06 -5.93 4.30
CA ILE A 198 3.52 -4.56 4.59
C ILE A 198 4.77 -4.67 5.47
N GLU A 199 5.85 -5.23 4.94
CA GLU A 199 7.08 -5.50 5.67
C GLU A 199 8.06 -4.33 5.66
N PHE A 200 8.04 -3.48 4.62
CA PHE A 200 8.98 -2.38 4.34
C PHE A 200 10.45 -2.77 4.28
N ALA A 201 10.77 -4.04 4.16
CA ALA A 201 12.13 -4.52 4.16
C ALA A 201 12.21 -5.93 3.56
N TRP A 202 13.43 -6.32 3.25
CA TRP A 202 13.81 -7.67 2.80
C TRP A 202 14.65 -8.36 3.88
N SER A 203 14.76 -9.68 3.81
CA SER A 203 15.68 -10.43 4.66
C SER A 203 17.13 -10.03 4.36
N ASP A 204 18.01 -10.11 5.36
CA ASP A 204 19.41 -9.67 5.28
C ASP A 204 20.24 -10.44 4.22
N ASP A 205 19.79 -11.63 3.84
CA ASP A 205 20.38 -12.45 2.78
C ASP A 205 19.91 -12.09 1.36
N THR A 206 18.97 -11.12 1.23
CA THR A 206 18.50 -10.65 -0.08
C THR A 206 19.58 -9.80 -0.74
N PRO A 207 20.00 -10.09 -1.99
CA PRO A 207 20.89 -9.21 -2.73
C PRO A 207 20.31 -7.80 -2.85
N TYR A 208 21.09 -6.77 -2.61
CA TYR A 208 20.61 -5.38 -2.74
C TYR A 208 20.02 -5.10 -4.11
N SER A 209 20.58 -5.71 -5.18
CA SER A 209 20.07 -5.60 -6.55
C SER A 209 18.63 -6.07 -6.74
N ASP A 210 18.11 -6.90 -5.84
CA ASP A 210 16.78 -7.47 -5.93
C ASP A 210 15.73 -6.61 -5.19
N THR A 211 16.18 -5.51 -4.56
CA THR A 211 15.29 -4.57 -3.90
C THR A 211 14.65 -3.58 -4.87
N GLN A 212 13.48 -3.04 -4.50
CA GLN A 212 12.62 -2.25 -5.38
C GLN A 212 13.33 -1.03 -5.99
N TYR A 213 14.10 -0.28 -5.19
CA TYR A 213 14.66 1.00 -5.60
C TYR A 213 16.17 0.96 -5.94
N TYR A 214 16.80 -0.23 -5.93
CA TYR A 214 18.23 -0.36 -6.21
C TYR A 214 18.66 0.31 -7.52
N ASN A 215 17.95 0.05 -8.61
CA ASN A 215 18.28 0.62 -9.92
C ASN A 215 18.13 2.15 -9.95
N GLN A 216 17.22 2.72 -9.17
CA GLN A 216 17.06 4.16 -9.03
C GLN A 216 18.22 4.76 -8.23
N LEU A 217 18.60 4.12 -7.14
CA LEU A 217 19.78 4.49 -6.34
C LEU A 217 21.05 4.42 -7.18
N MET A 218 21.24 3.36 -7.98
CA MET A 218 22.38 3.26 -8.91
C MET A 218 22.47 4.45 -9.88
N LYS A 219 21.35 4.96 -10.35
CA LYS A 219 21.35 6.17 -11.20
C LYS A 219 21.73 7.42 -10.41
N SER A 220 21.25 7.56 -9.18
CA SER A 220 21.51 8.71 -8.31
C SER A 220 22.95 8.78 -7.80
N PHE A 221 23.65 7.65 -7.76
CA PHE A 221 25.04 7.53 -7.31
C PHE A 221 26.02 7.20 -8.43
N ASP A 222 25.73 7.61 -9.67
CA ASP A 222 26.60 7.43 -10.85
C ASP A 222 27.07 5.98 -11.05
N LYS A 223 26.20 5.02 -10.76
CA LYS A 223 26.46 3.57 -10.82
C LYS A 223 27.57 3.09 -9.86
N ASN A 224 27.85 3.82 -8.79
CA ASN A 224 28.78 3.41 -7.76
C ASN A 224 28.07 2.47 -6.76
N GLN A 225 28.29 1.17 -6.94
CA GLN A 225 27.66 0.11 -6.13
C GLN A 225 27.93 0.25 -4.64
N GLU A 226 29.18 0.49 -4.24
CA GLU A 226 29.56 0.62 -2.82
C GLU A 226 28.80 1.76 -2.14
N LYS A 227 28.71 2.93 -2.79
CA LYS A 227 27.91 4.06 -2.28
C LYS A 227 26.43 3.77 -2.19
N VAL A 228 25.90 2.97 -3.11
CA VAL A 228 24.48 2.56 -3.09
C VAL A 228 24.21 1.61 -1.93
N GLU A 229 25.07 0.62 -1.73
CA GLU A 229 24.96 -0.37 -0.64
C GLU A 229 25.07 0.28 0.75
N GLU A 230 25.91 1.32 0.88
CA GLU A 230 26.00 2.14 2.11
C GLU A 230 24.70 2.90 2.47
N GLN A 231 23.77 3.05 1.53
CA GLN A 231 22.48 3.73 1.79
C GLN A 231 21.46 2.80 2.45
N PHE A 232 21.67 1.48 2.38
CA PHE A 232 20.73 0.53 2.96
C PHE A 232 20.76 0.58 4.49
N ILE A 233 19.59 0.48 5.07
CA ILE A 233 19.39 0.56 6.52
C ILE A 233 19.15 -0.85 7.04
N HIS A 234 19.99 -1.27 7.98
CA HIS A 234 19.86 -2.55 8.67
C HIS A 234 19.05 -2.38 9.94
N VAL A 235 17.96 -3.12 10.08
CA VAL A 235 17.02 -3.00 11.19
C VAL A 235 16.85 -4.35 11.87
N ASN A 236 17.13 -4.40 13.18
CA ASN A 236 16.83 -5.58 14.00
C ASN A 236 15.32 -5.65 14.27
N ASN A 237 14.70 -6.78 13.97
CA ASN A 237 13.31 -7.02 14.35
C ASN A 237 13.27 -7.71 15.72
N PRO A 238 12.77 -7.04 16.77
CA PRO A 238 12.75 -7.58 18.12
C PRO A 238 11.78 -8.76 18.31
N ARG A 239 10.89 -9.03 17.34
CA ARG A 239 9.93 -10.15 17.43
C ARG A 239 10.54 -11.49 17.10
N ASN A 240 11.51 -11.53 16.17
CA ASN A 240 12.14 -12.77 15.71
C ASN A 240 13.66 -12.77 15.80
N GLY A 241 14.27 -11.64 16.20
CA GLY A 241 15.72 -11.49 16.34
C GLY A 241 16.49 -11.37 15.02
N ASN A 242 15.80 -11.36 13.88
CA ASN A 242 16.45 -11.27 12.58
C ASN A 242 16.78 -9.83 12.21
N VAL A 243 17.80 -9.65 11.39
CA VAL A 243 18.13 -8.40 10.71
C VAL A 243 17.40 -8.34 9.38
N TYR A 244 16.92 -7.17 9.02
CA TYR A 244 16.30 -6.88 7.73
C TYR A 244 16.98 -5.69 7.09
N ILE A 245 17.02 -5.67 5.75
CA ILE A 245 17.53 -4.55 4.97
C ILE A 245 16.38 -3.77 4.36
N ALA A 246 16.45 -2.45 4.45
CA ALA A 246 15.52 -1.55 3.78
C ALA A 246 16.31 -0.55 2.94
N ASP A 247 15.87 -0.30 1.70
CA ASP A 247 16.34 0.87 0.98
C ASP A 247 15.78 2.16 1.61
N PRO A 248 16.38 3.33 1.35
CA PRO A 248 15.96 4.58 1.97
C PRO A 248 14.50 4.94 1.71
N VAL A 249 13.92 4.55 0.56
CA VAL A 249 12.53 4.87 0.19
C VAL A 249 11.56 4.02 1.00
N TYR A 250 11.80 2.70 1.09
CA TYR A 250 10.96 1.82 1.92
C TYR A 250 11.08 2.15 3.41
N TYR A 251 12.27 2.52 3.87
CA TYR A 251 12.44 2.97 5.24
C TYR A 251 11.66 4.27 5.52
N ALA A 252 11.67 5.23 4.57
CA ALA A 252 10.84 6.43 4.66
C ALA A 252 9.34 6.09 4.70
N TYR A 253 8.88 5.13 3.91
CA TYR A 253 7.48 4.67 3.96
C TYR A 253 7.11 4.07 5.33
N PHE A 254 8.02 3.32 5.94
CA PHE A 254 7.84 2.84 7.31
C PHE A 254 7.73 3.99 8.31
N LEU A 255 8.58 5.00 8.20
CA LEU A 255 8.53 6.19 9.05
C LEU A 255 7.21 6.98 8.87
N MET A 256 6.74 7.13 7.63
CA MET A 256 5.45 7.76 7.33
C MET A 256 4.28 6.99 7.96
N LEU A 257 4.28 5.66 7.88
CA LEU A 257 3.25 4.86 8.55
C LEU A 257 3.34 5.00 10.07
N LYS A 258 4.54 5.02 10.64
CA LYS A 258 4.77 5.23 12.09
C LYS A 258 4.23 6.58 12.54
N GLU A 259 4.43 7.65 11.76
CA GLU A 259 3.85 8.97 12.02
C GLU A 259 2.32 8.93 11.99
N ILE A 260 1.73 8.39 10.91
CA ILE A 260 0.29 8.22 10.77
C ILE A 260 -0.27 7.40 11.94
N TRP A 261 0.40 6.29 12.30
CA TRP A 261 0.00 5.44 13.42
C TRP A 261 -0.09 6.22 14.74
N SER A 262 0.85 7.12 14.99
CA SER A 262 0.86 7.94 16.23
C SER A 262 -0.42 8.80 16.37
N GLU A 263 -0.99 9.25 15.25
CA GLU A 263 -2.17 10.10 15.18
C GLU A 263 -3.51 9.31 15.15
N LEU A 264 -3.47 7.99 14.95
CA LEU A 264 -4.69 7.18 14.85
C LEU A 264 -5.45 7.12 16.19
N PRO A 265 -6.79 7.11 16.16
CA PRO A 265 -7.62 6.82 17.33
C PRO A 265 -7.28 5.46 17.95
N SER A 266 -7.34 5.37 19.28
CA SER A 266 -7.08 4.12 20.02
C SER A 266 -7.96 2.97 19.54
N GLU A 267 -9.23 3.24 19.22
CA GLU A 267 -10.16 2.23 18.70
C GLU A 267 -9.63 1.54 17.43
N ILE A 268 -9.00 2.30 16.50
CA ILE A 268 -8.39 1.74 15.28
C ILE A 268 -7.15 0.95 15.65
N LYS A 269 -6.25 1.52 16.49
CA LYS A 269 -5.01 0.85 16.94
C LYS A 269 -5.29 -0.49 17.61
N ASP A 270 -6.25 -0.52 18.53
CA ASP A 270 -6.59 -1.70 19.32
C ASP A 270 -7.17 -2.86 18.49
N ASN A 271 -7.72 -2.55 17.33
CA ASN A 271 -8.34 -3.50 16.42
C ASN A 271 -7.55 -3.71 15.13
N THR A 272 -6.29 -3.21 15.05
CA THR A 272 -5.36 -3.45 13.93
C THR A 272 -4.26 -4.43 14.37
N TYR A 273 -3.98 -5.40 13.50
CA TYR A 273 -3.03 -6.48 13.76
C TYR A 273 -2.07 -6.63 12.59
N ASN A 274 -0.76 -6.73 12.88
CA ASN A 274 0.21 -7.22 11.92
C ASN A 274 0.13 -8.75 11.89
N LEU A 275 -0.03 -9.35 10.70
CA LEU A 275 -0.17 -10.79 10.52
C LEU A 275 1.14 -11.47 10.10
N THR A 276 2.23 -10.73 10.01
CA THR A 276 3.58 -11.26 9.77
C THR A 276 4.53 -10.88 10.88
N SER A 277 5.42 -11.79 11.24
CA SER A 277 6.51 -11.52 12.18
C SER A 277 7.78 -11.02 11.48
N GLU A 278 7.80 -11.00 10.15
CA GLU A 278 8.95 -10.61 9.34
C GLU A 278 8.92 -9.11 8.99
N GLY A 279 10.05 -8.59 8.50
CA GLY A 279 10.20 -7.18 8.10
C GLY A 279 10.43 -6.23 9.27
N ILE A 280 10.23 -4.93 9.01
CA ILE A 280 10.49 -3.87 9.99
C ILE A 280 9.21 -3.22 10.54
N LEU A 281 8.02 -3.71 10.15
CA LEU A 281 6.75 -3.20 10.68
C LEU A 281 6.60 -3.60 12.16
N ASN A 282 7.36 -2.90 12.99
CA ASN A 282 7.34 -3.05 14.44
C ASN A 282 7.13 -1.67 15.08
N ILE A 283 5.87 -1.25 15.17
CA ILE A 283 5.45 0.01 15.77
C ILE A 283 4.92 -0.30 17.18
N ALA A 284 5.19 0.59 18.14
CA ALA A 284 4.63 0.46 19.48
C ALA A 284 3.10 0.33 19.40
N ASP A 285 2.54 -0.55 20.21
CA ASP A 285 1.12 -0.88 20.30
C ASP A 285 0.51 -1.60 19.08
N LEU A 286 1.24 -1.79 17.98
CA LEU A 286 0.78 -2.65 16.89
C LEU A 286 0.98 -4.12 17.26
N LYS A 287 -0.11 -4.79 17.53
CA LYS A 287 -0.12 -6.20 17.95
C LYS A 287 0.20 -7.12 16.78
N TYR A 288 1.04 -8.12 17.02
CA TYR A 288 1.22 -9.24 16.11
C TYR A 288 0.36 -10.42 16.53
N ILE A 289 -0.37 -11.00 15.59
CA ILE A 289 -1.05 -12.29 15.80
C ILE A 289 -0.93 -13.16 14.54
N HIS A 290 -0.94 -14.48 14.73
CA HIS A 290 -0.98 -15.40 13.60
C HIS A 290 -2.31 -15.30 12.87
N ILE A 291 -2.32 -15.45 11.53
CA ILE A 291 -3.52 -15.33 10.68
C ILE A 291 -4.69 -16.20 11.18
N LYS A 292 -4.43 -17.43 11.64
CA LYS A 292 -5.49 -18.32 12.16
C LYS A 292 -6.22 -17.70 13.34
N LYS A 293 -5.45 -17.11 14.29
CA LYS A 293 -6.04 -16.40 15.43
C LYS A 293 -6.84 -15.16 14.99
N PHE A 294 -6.35 -14.44 13.96
CA PHE A 294 -7.08 -13.32 13.38
C PHE A 294 -8.44 -13.75 12.81
N LEU A 295 -8.47 -14.87 12.07
CA LEU A 295 -9.70 -15.39 11.48
C LEU A 295 -10.76 -15.82 12.54
N GLU A 296 -10.33 -16.15 13.75
CA GLU A 296 -11.19 -16.51 14.89
C GLU A 296 -11.70 -15.31 15.68
N LEU A 297 -11.14 -14.10 15.48
CA LEU A 297 -11.64 -12.90 16.16
C LEU A 297 -13.11 -12.66 15.81
N GLU A 298 -13.87 -12.21 16.80
CA GLU A 298 -15.26 -11.77 16.57
C GLU A 298 -15.30 -10.47 15.76
N GLN A 299 -16.35 -10.30 14.98
CA GLN A 299 -16.68 -9.05 14.33
C GLN A 299 -17.32 -8.13 15.38
N LYS A 300 -16.84 -6.90 15.44
CA LYS A 300 -17.38 -5.89 16.35
C LYS A 300 -18.29 -4.90 15.62
#